data_914bac0e2dfab2abc923b5ab567f6ed8
#
_entry.id   914bac0e2dfab2abc923b5ab567f6ed8
#
_cell.length_a   1.000
_cell.length_b   1.000
_cell.length_c   1.000
_cell.angle_alpha   90.00
_cell.angle_beta   90.00
_cell.angle_gamma   90.00
#
_symmetry.space_group_name_H-M   'P 1'
#
loop_
_entity.id
_entity.type
_entity.pdbx_description
1 polymer ?
#
loop_
_entity_poly.entity_id
_entity_poly.type
_entity_poly.pdbx_seq_one_letter_code
_entity_poly.pdbx_strand_id
1 'polypeptide(L)'
;MAGFTDPEAAFAYLAGHGVDIAFLDIEIGELNGIGLAKKCKEICPQVNIIFVTGYSEYTMEAFKLRASGYLLKPVRASDLRMEIDNLRNPLPVRSSKRVRIQTFGNFEIFVDGTPLNFPRKKCLEVLAYLVDRKGARVSMPELSDVLWEGGPYDRSKQNHIHQVI
;
A
#
# COMPACT_ATOMS: atom_id res chain seq x y z
N MET A 1 -3.89 1.81 -6.81
CA MET A 1 -4.20 1.32 -8.17
C MET A 1 -4.28 2.53 -9.08
N ALA A 2 -3.63 2.50 -10.25
CA ALA A 2 -3.72 3.54 -11.28
C ALA A 2 -4.23 2.89 -12.58
N GLY A 3 -4.99 3.63 -13.40
CA GLY A 3 -5.50 3.18 -14.68
C GLY A 3 -5.08 4.16 -15.77
N PHE A 4 -4.72 3.64 -16.92
CA PHE A 4 -4.22 4.40 -18.06
C PHE A 4 -4.92 3.96 -19.35
N THR A 5 -5.27 4.91 -20.19
CA THR A 5 -5.74 4.69 -21.56
C THR A 5 -4.64 4.98 -22.57
N ASP A 6 -3.62 5.72 -22.16
CA ASP A 6 -2.42 6.05 -22.94
C ASP A 6 -1.22 5.20 -22.48
N PRO A 7 -0.61 4.43 -23.39
CA PRO A 7 0.54 3.58 -23.07
C PRO A 7 1.79 4.35 -22.60
N GLU A 8 2.05 5.53 -23.15
CA GLU A 8 3.23 6.32 -22.77
C GLU A 8 3.11 6.82 -21.33
N ALA A 9 1.91 7.25 -20.93
CA ALA A 9 1.64 7.61 -19.54
C ALA A 9 1.78 6.40 -18.58
N ALA A 10 1.37 5.21 -19.02
CA ALA A 10 1.55 3.97 -18.27
C ALA A 10 3.04 3.62 -18.10
N PHE A 11 3.87 3.77 -19.14
CA PHE A 11 5.31 3.53 -19.07
C PHE A 11 6.03 4.53 -18.15
N ALA A 12 5.70 5.81 -18.25
CA ALA A 12 6.25 6.84 -17.38
C ALA A 12 5.92 6.54 -15.90
N TYR A 13 4.70 6.11 -15.63
CA TYR A 13 4.30 5.69 -14.29
C TYR A 13 5.08 4.46 -13.82
N LEU A 14 5.20 3.44 -14.66
CA LEU A 14 5.91 2.21 -14.34
C LEU A 14 7.39 2.46 -14.02
N ALA A 15 8.05 3.34 -14.77
CA ALA A 15 9.45 3.69 -14.56
C ALA A 15 9.69 4.43 -13.22
N GLY A 16 8.70 5.20 -12.74
CA GLY A 16 8.81 5.96 -11.49
C GLY A 16 8.25 5.25 -10.26
N HIS A 17 7.53 4.15 -10.44
CA HIS A 17 6.82 3.47 -9.35
C HIS A 17 7.00 1.96 -9.44
N GLY A 18 7.21 1.33 -8.30
CA GLY A 18 7.17 -0.14 -8.23
C GLY A 18 5.75 -0.64 -8.48
N VAL A 19 5.57 -1.46 -9.52
CA VAL A 19 4.28 -2.06 -9.88
C VAL A 19 4.38 -3.57 -9.75
N ASP A 20 3.52 -4.14 -8.92
CA ASP A 20 3.52 -5.57 -8.65
C ASP A 20 2.72 -6.35 -9.71
N ILE A 21 1.60 -5.79 -10.18
CA ILE A 21 0.70 -6.39 -11.17
C ILE A 21 0.27 -5.34 -12.20
N ALA A 22 0.33 -5.72 -13.47
CA ALA A 22 -0.24 -4.94 -14.58
C ALA A 22 -1.32 -5.76 -15.29
N PHE A 23 -2.55 -5.21 -15.33
CA PHE A 23 -3.64 -5.76 -16.13
C PHE A 23 -3.63 -5.07 -17.50
N LEU A 24 -3.53 -5.87 -18.56
CA LEU A 24 -3.43 -5.37 -19.93
C LEU A 24 -4.52 -5.97 -20.81
N ASP A 25 -5.22 -5.14 -21.55
CA ASP A 25 -5.97 -5.64 -22.72
C ASP A 25 -5.00 -5.90 -23.87
N ILE A 26 -5.31 -6.84 -24.73
CA ILE A 26 -4.52 -7.13 -25.93
C ILE A 26 -4.83 -6.12 -27.02
N GLU A 27 -6.09 -5.76 -27.19
CA GLU A 27 -6.50 -4.70 -28.12
C GLU A 27 -6.66 -3.37 -27.39
N ILE A 28 -5.65 -2.53 -27.49
CA ILE A 28 -5.64 -1.18 -26.94
C ILE A 28 -5.46 -0.20 -28.11
N GLY A 29 -6.54 0.13 -28.80
CA GLY A 29 -6.50 1.01 -29.96
C GLY A 29 -5.61 0.45 -31.07
N GLU A 30 -4.63 1.24 -31.52
CA GLU A 30 -3.67 0.83 -32.57
C GLU A 30 -2.49 -0.01 -32.03
N LEU A 31 -2.38 -0.17 -30.70
CA LEU A 31 -1.29 -0.87 -30.06
C LEU A 31 -1.70 -2.28 -29.63
N ASN A 32 -0.80 -3.23 -29.90
CA ASN A 32 -0.95 -4.60 -29.43
C ASN A 32 -0.48 -4.70 -27.98
N GLY A 33 -1.37 -5.12 -27.06
CA GLY A 33 -1.07 -5.32 -25.64
C GLY A 33 0.07 -6.31 -25.37
N ILE A 34 0.37 -7.21 -26.31
CA ILE A 34 1.53 -8.10 -26.25
C ILE A 34 2.84 -7.30 -26.34
N GLY A 35 2.91 -6.32 -27.27
CA GLY A 35 4.05 -5.40 -27.37
C GLY A 35 4.20 -4.54 -26.13
N LEU A 36 3.08 -4.08 -25.57
CA LEU A 36 3.04 -3.33 -24.30
C LEU A 36 3.60 -4.17 -23.15
N ALA A 37 3.19 -5.43 -23.04
CA ALA A 37 3.68 -6.35 -22.01
C ALA A 37 5.20 -6.58 -22.08
N LYS A 38 5.77 -6.67 -23.29
CA LYS A 38 7.23 -6.77 -23.50
C LYS A 38 7.95 -5.57 -22.89
N LYS A 39 7.53 -4.36 -23.27
CA LYS A 39 8.08 -3.12 -22.73
C LYS A 39 7.93 -3.00 -21.22
N CYS A 40 6.77 -3.38 -20.66
CA CYS A 40 6.58 -3.43 -19.22
C CYS A 40 7.61 -4.31 -18.52
N LYS A 41 7.91 -5.49 -19.08
CA LYS A 41 8.92 -6.40 -18.52
C LYS A 41 10.36 -5.93 -18.71
N GLU A 42 10.65 -5.16 -19.74
CA GLU A 42 11.96 -4.51 -19.91
C GLU A 42 12.19 -3.45 -18.81
N ILE A 43 11.17 -2.66 -18.49
CA ILE A 43 11.22 -1.62 -17.44
C ILE A 43 11.20 -2.26 -16.05
N CYS A 44 10.33 -3.23 -15.83
CA CYS A 44 10.13 -3.90 -14.54
C CYS A 44 10.08 -5.44 -14.74
N PRO A 45 11.23 -6.16 -14.69
CA PRO A 45 11.28 -7.60 -14.95
C PRO A 45 10.42 -8.45 -14.03
N GLN A 46 10.16 -7.98 -12.82
CA GLN A 46 9.37 -8.69 -11.81
C GLN A 46 7.86 -8.39 -11.87
N VAL A 47 7.41 -7.51 -12.78
CA VAL A 47 5.99 -7.21 -12.91
C VAL A 47 5.20 -8.46 -13.34
N ASN A 48 4.11 -8.74 -12.63
CA ASN A 48 3.17 -9.77 -13.03
C ASN A 48 2.23 -9.20 -14.09
N ILE A 49 2.26 -9.76 -15.29
CA ILE A 49 1.34 -9.39 -16.37
C ILE A 49 0.14 -10.34 -16.34
N ILE A 50 -1.05 -9.77 -16.26
CA ILE A 50 -2.31 -10.50 -16.43
C ILE A 50 -3.04 -9.87 -17.61
N PHE A 51 -3.24 -10.66 -18.68
CA PHE A 51 -4.04 -10.19 -19.79
C PHE A 51 -5.54 -10.31 -19.48
N VAL A 52 -6.29 -9.29 -19.87
CA VAL A 52 -7.76 -9.24 -19.72
C VAL A 52 -8.34 -8.84 -21.05
N THR A 53 -8.81 -9.81 -21.83
CA THR A 53 -9.18 -9.59 -23.23
C THR A 53 -10.41 -10.40 -23.66
N GLY A 54 -11.04 -10.01 -24.77
CA GLY A 54 -12.10 -10.79 -25.41
C GLY A 54 -11.61 -11.90 -26.34
N TYR A 55 -10.30 -11.98 -26.58
CA TYR A 55 -9.69 -12.84 -27.60
C TYR A 55 -8.93 -14.00 -26.97
N SER A 56 -9.17 -15.22 -27.44
CA SER A 56 -8.49 -16.43 -26.92
C SER A 56 -7.25 -16.82 -27.73
N GLU A 57 -7.11 -16.34 -28.95
CA GLU A 57 -6.06 -16.71 -29.90
C GLU A 57 -4.65 -16.28 -29.47
N TYR A 58 -4.54 -15.26 -28.63
CA TYR A 58 -3.24 -14.75 -28.14
C TYR A 58 -2.69 -15.48 -26.91
N THR A 59 -3.37 -16.50 -26.44
CA THR A 59 -2.97 -17.27 -25.24
C THR A 59 -1.55 -17.83 -25.36
N MET A 60 -1.17 -18.33 -26.56
CA MET A 60 0.16 -18.87 -26.80
C MET A 60 1.25 -17.78 -26.78
N GLU A 61 0.95 -16.58 -27.23
CA GLU A 61 1.89 -15.45 -27.18
C GLU A 61 2.07 -14.94 -25.74
N ALA A 62 0.98 -14.85 -24.98
CA ALA A 62 1.01 -14.51 -23.55
C ALA A 62 1.84 -15.53 -22.77
N PHE A 63 1.71 -16.81 -23.08
CA PHE A 63 2.50 -17.87 -22.47
C PHE A 63 4.00 -17.75 -22.79
N LYS A 64 4.39 -17.48 -24.05
CA LYS A 64 5.77 -17.23 -24.46
C LYS A 64 6.38 -16.02 -23.72
N LEU A 65 5.59 -15.00 -23.45
CA LEU A 65 5.97 -13.83 -22.64
C LEU A 65 6.06 -14.11 -21.15
N ARG A 66 5.72 -15.32 -20.74
CA ARG A 66 5.65 -15.71 -19.33
C ARG A 66 4.71 -14.75 -18.56
N ALA A 67 3.54 -14.45 -19.12
CA ALA A 67 2.47 -13.79 -18.38
C ALA A 67 2.12 -14.58 -17.13
N SER A 68 1.68 -13.90 -16.08
CA SER A 68 1.25 -14.52 -14.83
C SER A 68 -0.18 -15.03 -14.92
N GLY A 69 -1.00 -14.44 -15.81
CA GLY A 69 -2.37 -14.87 -16.01
C GLY A 69 -2.97 -14.41 -17.34
N TYR A 70 -4.11 -15.05 -17.69
CA TYR A 70 -4.87 -14.74 -18.89
C TYR A 70 -6.37 -14.90 -18.63
N LEU A 71 -7.10 -13.80 -18.64
CA LEU A 71 -8.52 -13.74 -18.33
C LEU A 71 -9.33 -13.34 -19.58
N LEU A 72 -10.32 -14.15 -19.90
CA LEU A 72 -11.28 -13.81 -20.96
C LEU A 72 -12.44 -12.98 -20.41
N LYS A 73 -12.81 -11.91 -21.13
CA LYS A 73 -14.01 -11.13 -20.83
C LYS A 73 -15.28 -11.96 -21.15
N PRO A 74 -16.30 -11.93 -20.30
CA PRO A 74 -16.45 -11.15 -19.06
C PRO A 74 -15.71 -11.79 -17.86
N VAL A 75 -14.94 -10.99 -17.14
CA VAL A 75 -14.13 -11.43 -16.01
C VAL A 75 -14.99 -11.57 -14.75
N ARG A 76 -14.90 -12.71 -14.08
CA ARG A 76 -15.53 -12.93 -12.77
C ARG A 76 -14.53 -12.67 -11.64
N ALA A 77 -15.04 -12.25 -10.50
CA ALA A 77 -14.19 -12.01 -9.34
C ALA A 77 -13.46 -13.28 -8.85
N SER A 78 -14.04 -14.47 -9.04
CA SER A 78 -13.40 -15.76 -8.76
C SER A 78 -12.16 -16.00 -9.61
N ASP A 79 -12.28 -15.71 -10.92
CA ASP A 79 -11.21 -15.96 -11.89
C ASP A 79 -10.04 -15.01 -11.64
N LEU A 80 -10.36 -13.74 -11.35
CA LEU A 80 -9.36 -12.75 -10.96
C LEU A 80 -8.61 -13.15 -9.67
N ARG A 81 -9.31 -13.65 -8.66
CA ARG A 81 -8.69 -14.11 -7.41
C ARG A 81 -7.76 -15.27 -7.67
N MET A 82 -8.19 -16.25 -8.46
CA MET A 82 -7.39 -17.42 -8.80
C MET A 82 -6.07 -17.03 -9.49
N GLU A 83 -6.10 -16.06 -10.42
CA GLU A 83 -4.87 -15.58 -11.08
C GLU A 83 -3.97 -14.79 -10.10
N ILE A 84 -4.54 -14.02 -9.19
CA ILE A 84 -3.76 -13.29 -8.17
C ILE A 84 -3.12 -14.25 -7.16
N ASP A 85 -3.80 -15.33 -6.79
CA ASP A 85 -3.26 -16.33 -5.87
C ASP A 85 -2.14 -17.19 -6.51
N ASN A 86 -2.10 -17.26 -7.85
CA ASN A 86 -1.13 -18.03 -8.63
C ASN A 86 -0.10 -17.17 -9.38
N LEU A 87 0.17 -15.95 -8.92
CA LEU A 87 1.14 -15.06 -9.56
C LEU A 87 2.52 -15.71 -9.68
N ARG A 88 3.15 -15.52 -10.84
CA ARG A 88 4.48 -16.04 -11.11
C ARG A 88 5.56 -15.44 -10.20
N ASN A 89 5.49 -14.14 -9.98
CA ASN A 89 6.32 -13.41 -9.03
C ASN A 89 5.47 -13.15 -7.80
N PRO A 90 5.69 -13.85 -6.67
CA PRO A 90 4.92 -13.63 -5.46
C PRO A 90 4.94 -12.14 -5.08
N LEU A 91 3.77 -11.62 -4.73
CA LEU A 91 3.71 -10.26 -4.23
C LEU A 91 4.61 -10.14 -3.00
N PRO A 92 5.41 -9.06 -2.90
CA PRO A 92 6.10 -8.82 -1.66
C PRO A 92 5.03 -8.81 -0.57
N VAL A 93 5.19 -9.67 0.42
CA VAL A 93 4.36 -9.62 1.61
C VAL A 93 4.65 -8.24 2.20
N ARG A 94 3.90 -7.25 1.74
CA ARG A 94 3.80 -6.00 2.51
C ARG A 94 3.16 -6.47 3.81
N SER A 95 4.01 -6.79 4.76
CA SER A 95 3.56 -6.94 6.11
C SER A 95 2.96 -5.58 6.46
N SER A 96 1.67 -5.43 6.20
CA SER A 96 0.91 -4.38 6.82
C SER A 96 0.99 -4.74 8.30
N LYS A 97 2.01 -4.22 8.96
CA LYS A 97 2.13 -4.37 10.41
C LYS A 97 0.77 -3.99 10.95
N ARG A 98 0.04 -4.99 11.41
CA ARG A 98 -1.31 -4.75 11.94
C ARG A 98 -1.11 -4.11 13.28
N VAL A 99 -1.33 -2.81 13.33
CA VAL A 99 -1.37 -2.08 14.60
C VAL A 99 -2.77 -2.22 15.17
N ARG A 100 -2.87 -2.85 16.32
CA ARG A 100 -4.08 -2.93 17.13
C ARG A 100 -3.89 -2.05 18.35
N ILE A 101 -4.83 -1.16 18.59
CA ILE A 101 -4.84 -0.30 19.78
C ILE A 101 -6.00 -0.74 20.65
N GLN A 102 -5.71 -1.07 21.89
CA GLN A 102 -6.67 -1.43 22.91
C GLN A 102 -6.89 -0.21 23.80
N THR A 103 -8.14 0.27 23.85
CA THR A 103 -8.53 1.46 24.64
C THR A 103 -9.37 1.14 25.86
N PHE A 104 -9.87 -0.10 25.98
CA PHE A 104 -10.61 -0.58 27.13
C PHE A 104 -9.70 -1.36 28.09
N GLY A 105 -9.78 -1.06 29.38
CA GLY A 105 -8.85 -1.55 30.38
C GLY A 105 -7.55 -0.74 30.34
N ASN A 106 -6.41 -1.41 30.15
CA ASN A 106 -5.15 -0.73 29.94
C ASN A 106 -5.04 -0.28 28.49
N PHE A 107 -4.51 0.94 28.28
CA PHE A 107 -4.17 1.40 26.94
C PHE A 107 -2.92 0.66 26.46
N GLU A 108 -3.06 -0.17 25.45
CA GLU A 108 -1.99 -1.01 24.91
C GLU A 108 -1.98 -0.97 23.38
N ILE A 109 -0.79 -1.01 22.80
CA ILE A 109 -0.58 -1.04 21.36
C ILE A 109 0.12 -2.36 21.01
N PHE A 110 -0.42 -3.06 20.02
CA PHE A 110 0.13 -4.30 19.50
C PHE A 110 0.55 -4.11 18.05
N VAL A 111 1.72 -4.61 17.71
CA VAL A 111 2.20 -4.70 16.33
C VAL A 111 2.36 -6.17 16.00
N ASP A 112 1.59 -6.63 15.01
CA ASP A 112 1.54 -8.05 14.61
C ASP A 112 1.24 -9.01 15.80
N GLY A 113 0.36 -8.57 16.71
CA GLY A 113 -0.03 -9.33 17.89
C GLY A 113 0.92 -9.25 19.07
N THR A 114 2.09 -8.62 18.92
CA THR A 114 3.07 -8.43 20.00
C THR A 114 2.88 -7.06 20.67
N PRO A 115 2.80 -6.99 22.02
CA PRO A 115 2.68 -5.73 22.72
C PRO A 115 3.89 -4.83 22.46
N LEU A 116 3.64 -3.57 22.13
CA LEU A 116 4.68 -2.57 21.97
C LEU A 116 5.01 -1.93 23.32
N ASN A 117 6.24 -2.13 23.78
CA ASN A 117 6.71 -1.53 25.02
C ASN A 117 7.27 -0.13 24.75
N PHE A 118 6.79 0.84 25.52
CA PHE A 118 7.28 2.20 25.46
C PHE A 118 8.29 2.44 26.60
N PRO A 119 9.50 2.92 26.30
CA PRO A 119 10.52 3.16 27.33
C PRO A 119 10.12 4.30 28.27
N ARG A 120 9.23 5.18 27.84
CA ARG A 120 8.73 6.32 28.63
C ARG A 120 7.20 6.30 28.66
N LYS A 121 6.64 6.35 29.86
CA LYS A 121 5.19 6.39 30.09
C LYS A 121 4.52 7.57 29.37
N LYS A 122 5.20 8.71 29.29
CA LYS A 122 4.71 9.91 28.59
C LYS A 122 4.48 9.70 27.08
N CYS A 123 5.26 8.83 26.41
CA CYS A 123 5.01 8.49 25.01
C CYS A 123 3.66 7.78 24.83
N LEU A 124 3.32 6.91 25.78
CA LEU A 124 2.04 6.20 25.76
C LEU A 124 0.86 7.15 26.02
N GLU A 125 1.02 8.11 26.94
CA GLU A 125 0.02 9.15 27.24
C GLU A 125 -0.25 10.04 26.01
N VAL A 126 0.82 10.47 25.29
CA VAL A 126 0.69 11.21 24.02
C VAL A 126 -0.11 10.42 23.01
N LEU A 127 0.25 9.16 22.80
CA LEU A 127 -0.44 8.29 21.82
C LEU A 127 -1.90 8.06 22.21
N ALA A 128 -2.18 7.82 23.49
CA ALA A 128 -3.55 7.65 23.96
C ALA A 128 -4.40 8.89 23.68
N TYR A 129 -3.85 10.07 23.95
CA TYR A 129 -4.51 11.33 23.65
C TYR A 129 -4.77 11.53 22.14
N LEU A 130 -3.76 11.28 21.30
CA LEU A 130 -3.90 11.42 19.85
C LEU A 130 -4.93 10.42 19.26
N VAL A 131 -4.99 9.22 19.81
CA VAL A 131 -5.99 8.21 19.42
C VAL A 131 -7.40 8.66 19.79
N ASP A 132 -7.59 9.25 21.00
CA ASP A 132 -8.86 9.79 21.46
C ASP A 132 -9.34 10.94 20.55
N ARG A 133 -8.42 11.77 20.05
CA ARG A 133 -8.72 12.86 19.12
C ARG A 133 -9.13 12.43 17.70
N LYS A 134 -9.04 11.14 17.36
CA LYS A 134 -9.54 10.52 16.10
C LYS A 134 -9.09 11.26 14.83
N GLY A 135 -7.85 11.72 14.78
CA GLY A 135 -7.27 12.41 13.64
C GLY A 135 -7.50 13.94 13.61
N ALA A 136 -8.12 14.51 14.64
CA ALA A 136 -8.21 15.96 14.78
C ALA A 136 -6.79 16.56 15.00
N ARG A 137 -6.58 17.77 14.52
CA ARG A 137 -5.33 18.50 14.76
C ARG A 137 -5.19 18.82 16.25
N VAL A 138 -3.99 18.60 16.78
CA VAL A 138 -3.61 18.92 18.15
C VAL A 138 -2.46 19.90 18.09
N SER A 139 -2.55 21.00 18.83
CA SER A 139 -1.47 21.99 18.94
C SER A 139 -0.47 21.59 20.04
N MET A 140 0.77 22.08 19.95
CA MET A 140 1.79 21.84 20.98
C MET A 140 1.41 22.38 22.36
N PRO A 141 0.81 23.59 22.48
CA PRO A 141 0.29 24.05 23.77
C PRO A 141 -0.77 23.12 24.34
N GLU A 142 -1.75 22.70 23.53
CA GLU A 142 -2.82 21.77 23.94
C GLU A 142 -2.24 20.45 24.44
N LEU A 143 -1.27 19.89 23.72
CA LEU A 143 -0.58 18.67 24.15
C LEU A 143 0.20 18.86 25.46
N SER A 144 0.81 20.05 25.64
CA SER A 144 1.50 20.40 26.87
C SER A 144 0.55 20.44 28.08
N ASP A 145 -0.62 21.03 27.92
CA ASP A 145 -1.60 21.14 29.00
C ASP A 145 -2.14 19.79 29.45
N VAL A 146 -2.31 18.87 28.50
CA VAL A 146 -2.78 17.49 28.80
C VAL A 146 -1.68 16.65 29.48
N LEU A 147 -0.41 16.79 29.06
CA LEU A 147 0.69 15.97 29.55
C LEU A 147 1.32 16.47 30.86
N TRP A 148 1.25 17.76 31.08
CA TRP A 148 1.80 18.42 32.26
C TRP A 148 0.80 19.42 32.82
N GLU A 149 0.05 18.97 33.82
CA GLU A 149 -0.96 19.78 34.50
C GLU A 149 -0.42 21.17 34.91
N GLY A 150 -0.93 22.20 34.23
CA GLY A 150 -0.71 23.60 34.61
C GLY A 150 0.63 24.22 34.23
N GLY A 151 0.62 25.52 34.15
CA GLY A 151 1.75 26.39 33.84
C GLY A 151 1.88 26.76 32.36
N PRO A 152 2.51 27.89 32.05
CA PRO A 152 2.62 28.41 30.71
C PRO A 152 3.41 27.45 29.80
N TYR A 153 3.00 27.39 28.54
CA TYR A 153 3.76 26.71 27.50
C TYR A 153 5.04 27.50 27.20
N ASP A 154 6.16 26.98 27.63
CA ASP A 154 7.49 27.56 27.48
C ASP A 154 8.43 26.69 26.64
N ARG A 155 9.64 27.19 26.41
CA ARG A 155 10.66 26.50 25.64
C ARG A 155 11.11 25.17 26.29
N SER A 156 11.01 25.08 27.62
CA SER A 156 11.34 23.86 28.34
C SER A 156 10.32 22.77 28.07
N LYS A 157 9.03 23.09 28.14
CA LYS A 157 7.94 22.15 27.81
C LYS A 157 7.99 21.73 26.34
N GLN A 158 8.29 22.67 25.43
CA GLN A 158 8.49 22.37 24.01
C GLN A 158 9.60 21.32 23.81
N ASN A 159 10.75 21.51 24.46
CA ASN A 159 11.86 20.55 24.37
C ASN A 159 11.49 19.18 24.96
N HIS A 160 10.74 19.14 26.06
CA HIS A 160 10.26 17.90 26.64
C HIS A 160 9.31 17.15 25.70
N ILE A 161 8.41 17.85 25.02
CA ILE A 161 7.51 17.24 24.02
C ILE A 161 8.33 16.62 22.88
N HIS A 162 9.33 17.35 22.34
CA HIS A 162 10.20 16.83 21.28
C HIS A 162 11.03 15.62 21.68
N GLN A 163 11.26 15.40 22.97
CA GLN A 163 11.94 14.20 23.46
C GLN A 163 10.99 13.00 23.64
N VAL A 164 9.70 13.24 23.61
CA VAL A 164 8.65 12.24 23.85
C VAL A 164 8.04 11.76 22.52
N ILE A 165 8.03 12.62 21.49
CA ILE A 165 7.59 12.31 20.13
C ILE A 165 8.79 11.86 19.29
#